data_31d984aeead9f62c9478996d4c7349cd
#
_entry.id   31d984aeead9f62c9478996d4c7349cd
#
_cell.length_a   1.000
_cell.length_b   1.000
_cell.length_c   1.000
_cell.angle_alpha   90.00
_cell.angle_beta   90.00
_cell.angle_gamma   90.00
#
_symmetry.space_group_name_H-M   'P 1'
#
loop_
_entity.id
_entity.type
_entity.pdbx_description
1 polymer ?
#
loop_
_entity_poly.entity_id
_entity_poly.type
_entity_poly.pdbx_seq_one_letter_code
_entity_poly.pdbx_strand_id
1 'polypeptide(L)'
;IYIDPPYGIKYGSNFQPFINRKPNQTIDKEEDLTAEPEMIRAFRDTWELGTHSYLAYLRDRLLLSRELLHSSGSIFVQISDENLHLVRCLLDEVFGARNFMSIIAYRTKIPLGTKYLASIYDYIVWFAKDKECVKFRKLYDDRKSGEGTQFNKVRLPSLREVPFKDFDDSLENLPVGASVFRATDLVSSGLTESCVFEFALDGKVYKPKSGKSWKTNSSGMARAIRARRVLHGKAMPSYRFELSDFPVQEYANVWTSTQGATDKGYVVETSDRVIERCLLMTTDPGDLVLDPTCGGGTTAYVAEKWGRRWITCDTSRVAIT
;
A
#
# COMPACT_ATOMS: atom_id res chain seq x y z
N ILE A 1 -8.49 -9.64 -10.48
CA ILE A 1 -9.61 -10.04 -9.60
C ILE A 1 -9.37 -9.40 -8.24
N TYR A 2 -10.41 -8.81 -7.64
CA TYR A 2 -10.42 -8.30 -6.28
C TYR A 2 -11.48 -9.06 -5.48
N ILE A 3 -11.12 -9.58 -4.32
CA ILE A 3 -12.04 -10.34 -3.46
C ILE A 3 -11.97 -9.76 -2.05
N ASP A 4 -13.11 -9.31 -1.54
CA ASP A 4 -13.31 -8.95 -0.14
C ASP A 4 -14.25 -9.99 0.50
N PRO A 5 -13.76 -11.16 0.89
CA PRO A 5 -14.58 -12.23 1.39
C PRO A 5 -14.98 -11.96 2.84
N PRO A 6 -16.01 -12.63 3.38
CA PRO A 6 -16.21 -12.65 4.83
C PRO A 6 -14.92 -13.09 5.53
N TYR A 7 -14.51 -12.38 6.60
CA TYR A 7 -13.19 -12.59 7.22
C TYR A 7 -13.09 -13.84 8.12
N GLY A 8 -14.14 -14.64 8.21
CA GLY A 8 -14.15 -15.83 9.06
C GLY A 8 -14.32 -15.53 10.55
N ILE A 9 -14.73 -14.32 10.92
CA ILE A 9 -14.96 -13.88 12.29
C ILE A 9 -16.33 -14.39 12.75
N LYS A 10 -16.49 -14.66 14.06
CA LYS A 10 -17.75 -15.16 14.64
C LYS A 10 -18.94 -14.28 14.21
N TYR A 11 -20.02 -15.00 13.81
CA TYR A 11 -21.32 -14.46 13.43
C TYR A 11 -21.81 -13.33 14.35
N GLY A 12 -22.31 -12.24 13.79
CA GLY A 12 -23.04 -11.19 14.49
C GLY A 12 -22.45 -9.77 14.47
N SER A 13 -21.23 -9.57 13.96
CA SER A 13 -20.56 -8.26 14.09
C SER A 13 -20.78 -7.27 12.94
N ASN A 14 -21.11 -7.73 11.70
CA ASN A 14 -21.08 -6.86 10.51
C ASN A 14 -22.20 -7.12 9.49
N PHE A 15 -23.39 -7.51 9.93
CA PHE A 15 -24.50 -7.78 9.03
C PHE A 15 -25.51 -6.62 9.00
N GLN A 16 -25.83 -6.07 7.82
CA GLN A 16 -26.87 -5.06 7.61
C GLN A 16 -28.03 -5.67 6.81
N PRO A 17 -29.16 -6.03 7.48
CA PRO A 17 -30.28 -6.67 6.79
C PRO A 17 -31.15 -5.71 6.00
N PHE A 18 -31.02 -4.40 6.16
CA PHE A 18 -31.90 -3.39 5.54
C PHE A 18 -31.16 -2.15 5.06
N ILE A 19 -31.47 -1.69 3.85
CA ILE A 19 -30.90 -0.48 3.21
C ILE A 19 -31.14 0.80 4.03
N ASN A 20 -32.21 0.88 4.80
CA ASN A 20 -32.66 2.10 5.48
C ASN A 20 -32.32 2.18 6.98
N ARG A 21 -31.51 1.27 7.53
CA ARG A 21 -31.09 1.32 8.94
C ARG A 21 -29.64 1.78 9.06
N LYS A 22 -29.37 2.67 10.02
CA LYS A 22 -28.02 3.14 10.32
C LYS A 22 -27.12 1.99 10.82
N PRO A 23 -25.81 1.95 10.46
CA PRO A 23 -24.88 0.84 10.70
C PRO A 23 -24.67 0.42 12.16
N ASN A 24 -25.12 1.18 13.15
CA ASN A 24 -24.83 0.99 14.57
C ASN A 24 -25.99 0.45 15.41
N GLN A 25 -27.05 -0.09 14.81
CA GLN A 25 -28.08 -0.77 15.60
C GLN A 25 -27.74 -2.26 15.70
N THR A 26 -27.34 -2.68 16.89
CA THR A 26 -27.13 -4.10 17.26
C THR A 26 -28.40 -4.91 16.98
N ILE A 27 -28.25 -6.01 16.25
CA ILE A 27 -29.30 -6.99 16.04
C ILE A 27 -29.27 -7.92 17.25
N ASP A 28 -30.16 -7.69 18.21
CA ASP A 28 -30.20 -8.48 19.44
C ASP A 28 -31.06 -9.75 19.34
N LYS A 29 -31.71 -10.01 18.21
CA LYS A 29 -32.61 -11.18 18.05
C LYS A 29 -32.51 -11.80 16.66
N GLU A 30 -32.48 -13.15 16.62
CA GLU A 30 -32.57 -13.95 15.38
C GLU A 30 -33.80 -13.64 14.51
N GLU A 31 -34.86 -13.14 15.12
CA GLU A 31 -36.13 -12.75 14.46
C GLU A 31 -35.98 -11.54 13.53
N ASP A 32 -34.97 -10.70 13.72
CA ASP A 32 -34.68 -9.55 12.85
C ASP A 32 -33.88 -9.93 11.57
N LEU A 33 -33.50 -11.17 11.42
CA LEU A 33 -32.78 -11.73 10.28
C LEU A 33 -33.73 -12.16 9.13
N THR A 34 -34.94 -11.71 9.13
CA THR A 34 -36.03 -12.29 8.35
C THR A 34 -36.01 -11.85 6.93
N ALA A 35 -35.32 -11.83 6.05
CA ALA A 35 -35.80 -11.63 4.67
C ALA A 35 -35.20 -12.55 3.60
N GLU A 36 -34.07 -13.21 3.85
CA GLU A 36 -33.50 -14.09 2.86
C GLU A 36 -32.98 -15.41 3.45
N PRO A 37 -33.82 -16.48 3.42
CA PRO A 37 -33.46 -17.81 3.93
C PRO A 37 -32.16 -18.35 3.30
N GLU A 38 -31.88 -17.97 2.07
CA GLU A 38 -30.69 -18.39 1.33
C GLU A 38 -29.42 -17.72 1.85
N MET A 39 -29.50 -16.48 2.30
CA MET A 39 -28.37 -15.74 2.87
C MET A 39 -28.04 -16.25 4.28
N ILE A 40 -29.08 -16.52 5.08
CA ILE A 40 -28.92 -17.16 6.39
C ILE A 40 -28.31 -18.56 6.22
N ARG A 41 -28.71 -19.29 5.19
CA ARG A 41 -28.20 -20.62 4.88
C ARG A 41 -26.76 -20.58 4.42
N ALA A 42 -26.39 -19.67 3.53
CA ALA A 42 -25.01 -19.48 3.07
C ALA A 42 -24.07 -19.12 4.23
N PHE A 43 -24.52 -18.30 5.17
CA PHE A 43 -23.75 -17.93 6.35
C PHE A 43 -23.73 -19.05 7.43
N ARG A 44 -24.88 -19.67 7.75
CA ARG A 44 -24.98 -20.77 8.72
C ARG A 44 -24.20 -22.01 8.27
N ASP A 45 -24.43 -22.46 7.04
CA ASP A 45 -23.80 -23.65 6.51
C ASP A 45 -22.28 -23.51 6.36
N THR A 46 -21.79 -22.28 6.16
CA THR A 46 -20.35 -22.03 5.98
C THR A 46 -19.57 -21.99 7.29
N TRP A 47 -20.21 -21.58 8.40
CA TRP A 47 -19.52 -21.37 9.67
C TRP A 47 -19.85 -22.43 10.74
N GLU A 48 -20.85 -23.26 10.53
CA GLU A 48 -21.29 -24.28 11.49
C GLU A 48 -20.19 -25.31 11.74
N LEU A 49 -19.36 -25.60 10.74
CA LEU A 49 -18.18 -26.47 10.83
C LEU A 49 -16.87 -25.70 11.16
N GLY A 50 -16.96 -24.43 11.49
CA GLY A 50 -15.82 -23.59 11.89
C GLY A 50 -14.87 -23.21 10.72
N THR A 51 -13.61 -22.98 11.04
CA THR A 51 -12.57 -22.47 10.11
C THR A 51 -12.41 -23.34 8.86
N HIS A 52 -12.60 -24.67 8.97
CA HIS A 52 -12.44 -25.57 7.83
C HIS A 52 -13.48 -25.35 6.73
N SER A 53 -14.74 -25.11 7.08
CA SER A 53 -15.78 -24.81 6.09
C SER A 53 -15.56 -23.46 5.42
N TYR A 54 -15.08 -22.49 6.16
CA TYR A 54 -14.64 -21.19 5.60
C TYR A 54 -13.54 -21.38 4.55
N LEU A 55 -12.50 -22.11 4.90
CA LEU A 55 -11.38 -22.35 3.99
C LEU A 55 -11.80 -23.15 2.75
N ALA A 56 -12.68 -24.15 2.90
CA ALA A 56 -13.23 -24.88 1.76
C ALA A 56 -14.04 -23.96 0.83
N TYR A 57 -14.91 -23.13 1.39
CA TYR A 57 -15.66 -22.13 0.65
C TYR A 57 -14.75 -21.16 -0.11
N LEU A 58 -13.73 -20.62 0.53
CA LEU A 58 -12.79 -19.69 -0.10
C LEU A 58 -11.95 -20.39 -1.16
N ARG A 59 -11.49 -21.64 -0.90
CA ARG A 59 -10.71 -22.44 -1.85
C ARG A 59 -11.41 -22.63 -3.18
N ASP A 60 -12.68 -23.00 -3.15
CA ASP A 60 -13.45 -23.22 -4.39
C ASP A 60 -13.52 -21.94 -5.24
N ARG A 61 -13.70 -20.78 -4.60
CA ARG A 61 -13.72 -19.50 -5.30
C ARG A 61 -12.35 -19.09 -5.83
N LEU A 62 -11.30 -19.37 -5.08
CA LEU A 62 -9.93 -19.11 -5.53
C LEU A 62 -9.54 -20.01 -6.70
N LEU A 63 -9.98 -21.28 -6.73
CA LEU A 63 -9.76 -22.18 -7.86
C LEU A 63 -10.46 -21.65 -9.12
N LEU A 64 -11.74 -21.25 -9.03
CA LEU A 64 -12.45 -20.61 -10.14
C LEU A 64 -11.79 -19.32 -10.58
N SER A 65 -11.39 -18.48 -9.63
CA SER A 65 -10.68 -17.24 -9.91
C SER A 65 -9.39 -17.49 -10.68
N ARG A 66 -8.64 -18.51 -10.31
CA ARG A 66 -7.41 -18.88 -11.00
C ARG A 66 -7.68 -19.29 -12.45
N GLU A 67 -8.74 -20.05 -12.71
CA GLU A 67 -9.09 -20.45 -14.09
C GLU A 67 -9.51 -19.23 -14.95
N LEU A 68 -10.29 -18.31 -14.39
CA LEU A 68 -10.76 -17.11 -15.08
C LEU A 68 -9.67 -16.07 -15.32
N LEU A 69 -8.62 -16.06 -14.48
CA LEU A 69 -7.58 -15.03 -14.51
C LEU A 69 -6.69 -15.19 -15.75
N HIS A 70 -6.44 -14.09 -16.46
CA HIS A 70 -5.49 -14.05 -17.58
C HIS A 70 -4.06 -14.33 -17.08
N SER A 71 -3.16 -14.82 -17.93
CA SER A 71 -1.75 -15.11 -17.58
C SER A 71 -1.02 -13.91 -16.98
N SER A 72 -1.29 -12.70 -17.47
CA SER A 72 -0.73 -11.45 -16.93
C SER A 72 -1.54 -10.86 -15.78
N GLY A 73 -2.60 -11.53 -15.32
CA GLY A 73 -3.53 -11.01 -14.32
C GLY A 73 -3.07 -11.19 -12.89
N SER A 74 -3.69 -10.43 -12.01
CA SER A 74 -3.46 -10.42 -10.56
C SER A 74 -4.73 -10.72 -9.80
N ILE A 75 -4.58 -11.36 -8.64
CA ILE A 75 -5.64 -11.51 -7.65
C ILE A 75 -5.24 -10.83 -6.34
N PHE A 76 -6.17 -10.08 -5.79
CA PHE A 76 -6.06 -9.41 -4.50
C PHE A 76 -7.14 -9.97 -3.57
N VAL A 77 -6.76 -10.47 -2.42
CA VAL A 77 -7.68 -11.01 -1.41
C VAL A 77 -7.52 -10.21 -0.12
N GLN A 78 -8.58 -9.51 0.25
CA GLN A 78 -8.64 -8.71 1.46
C GLN A 78 -8.94 -9.60 2.67
N ILE A 79 -8.28 -9.36 3.81
CA ILE A 79 -8.46 -10.17 5.03
C ILE A 79 -7.96 -9.41 6.27
N SER A 80 -8.51 -9.74 7.44
CA SER A 80 -7.99 -9.29 8.73
C SER A 80 -6.76 -10.08 9.17
N ASP A 81 -6.06 -9.60 10.20
CA ASP A 81 -4.90 -10.24 10.81
C ASP A 81 -5.21 -11.64 11.38
N GLU A 82 -6.43 -11.87 11.85
CA GLU A 82 -6.83 -13.14 12.48
C GLU A 82 -6.63 -14.34 11.54
N ASN A 83 -7.09 -14.22 10.29
CA ASN A 83 -7.05 -15.33 9.31
C ASN A 83 -6.06 -15.11 8.15
N LEU A 84 -5.24 -14.06 8.21
CA LEU A 84 -4.23 -13.76 7.20
C LEU A 84 -3.33 -14.96 6.88
N HIS A 85 -2.87 -15.65 7.90
CA HIS A 85 -1.98 -16.81 7.76
C HIS A 85 -2.64 -17.99 7.03
N LEU A 86 -3.92 -18.24 7.29
CA LEU A 86 -4.68 -19.33 6.65
C LEU A 86 -4.97 -19.00 5.17
N VAL A 87 -5.41 -17.77 4.91
CA VAL A 87 -5.67 -17.28 3.54
C VAL A 87 -4.39 -17.30 2.71
N ARG A 88 -3.25 -16.90 3.31
CA ARG A 88 -1.96 -16.97 2.63
C ARG A 88 -1.58 -18.41 2.27
N CYS A 89 -1.71 -19.37 3.18
CA CYS A 89 -1.43 -20.79 2.90
C CYS A 89 -2.34 -21.33 1.78
N LEU A 90 -3.61 -20.95 1.81
CA LEU A 90 -4.58 -21.37 0.80
C LEU A 90 -4.24 -20.80 -0.60
N LEU A 91 -3.81 -19.55 -0.68
CA LEU A 91 -3.36 -18.94 -1.91
C LEU A 91 -2.05 -19.56 -2.43
N ASP A 92 -1.14 -19.95 -1.53
CA ASP A 92 0.07 -20.70 -1.90
C ASP A 92 -0.28 -22.09 -2.50
N GLU A 93 -1.31 -22.77 -1.97
CA GLU A 93 -1.82 -24.02 -2.55
C GLU A 93 -2.44 -23.82 -3.93
N VAL A 94 -3.33 -22.83 -4.07
CA VAL A 94 -4.11 -22.63 -5.29
C VAL A 94 -3.28 -22.00 -6.41
N PHE A 95 -2.54 -20.94 -6.14
CA PHE A 95 -1.78 -20.17 -7.14
C PHE A 95 -0.32 -20.60 -7.27
N GLY A 96 0.19 -21.33 -6.27
CA GLY A 96 1.60 -21.69 -6.16
C GLY A 96 2.42 -20.59 -5.47
N ALA A 97 3.22 -20.93 -4.47
CA ALA A 97 4.01 -20.01 -3.65
C ALA A 97 4.95 -19.12 -4.51
N ARG A 98 5.42 -19.62 -5.66
CA ARG A 98 6.28 -18.84 -6.59
C ARG A 98 5.59 -17.62 -7.16
N ASN A 99 4.26 -17.63 -7.27
CA ASN A 99 3.45 -16.56 -7.82
C ASN A 99 3.01 -15.51 -6.77
N PHE A 100 3.50 -15.65 -5.56
CA PHE A 100 3.31 -14.65 -4.51
C PHE A 100 4.00 -13.34 -4.88
N MET A 101 3.28 -12.24 -4.73
CA MET A 101 3.78 -10.89 -4.99
C MET A 101 4.06 -10.13 -3.69
N SER A 102 3.03 -9.91 -2.87
CA SER A 102 3.19 -9.15 -1.61
C SER A 102 2.01 -9.38 -0.65
N ILE A 103 2.25 -9.10 0.63
CA ILE A 103 1.21 -8.75 1.58
C ILE A 103 1.25 -7.23 1.74
N ILE A 104 0.10 -6.58 1.54
CA ILE A 104 -0.06 -5.15 1.66
C ILE A 104 -0.85 -4.88 2.94
N ALA A 105 -0.27 -4.15 3.90
CA ALA A 105 -0.96 -3.67 5.08
C ALA A 105 -1.56 -2.29 4.79
N TYR A 106 -2.85 -2.10 5.01
CA TYR A 106 -3.49 -0.80 4.83
C TYR A 106 -4.28 -0.41 6.09
N ARG A 107 -4.24 0.88 6.41
CA ARG A 107 -4.83 1.39 7.63
C ARG A 107 -6.34 1.55 7.49
N THR A 108 -7.10 0.93 8.39
CA THR A 108 -8.57 0.96 8.40
C THR A 108 -9.15 1.75 9.57
N LYS A 109 -8.46 1.80 10.71
CA LYS A 109 -8.98 2.35 11.97
C LYS A 109 -8.00 3.32 12.62
N ILE A 110 -8.54 4.16 13.51
CA ILE A 110 -7.75 4.95 14.47
C ILE A 110 -7.71 4.16 15.78
N PRO A 111 -6.58 4.14 16.52
CA PRO A 111 -6.52 3.46 17.80
C PRO A 111 -7.53 4.07 18.79
N LEU A 112 -8.43 3.26 19.31
CA LEU A 112 -9.41 3.62 20.32
C LEU A 112 -9.15 2.80 21.58
N GLY A 113 -8.20 3.19 22.39
CA GLY A 113 -7.82 2.58 23.67
C GLY A 113 -8.31 1.15 23.91
N THR A 114 -7.43 0.16 23.76
CA THR A 114 -7.72 -1.25 24.03
C THR A 114 -6.84 -1.76 25.17
N LYS A 115 -7.21 -2.90 25.80
CA LYS A 115 -6.39 -3.51 26.85
C LYS A 115 -4.99 -3.93 26.36
N TYR A 116 -4.88 -4.28 25.07
CA TYR A 116 -3.64 -4.68 24.40
C TYR A 116 -3.40 -3.78 23.18
N LEU A 117 -2.57 -4.18 22.24
CA LEU A 117 -2.37 -3.44 21.00
C LEU A 117 -3.64 -3.43 20.15
N ALA A 118 -4.04 -2.24 19.69
CA ALA A 118 -5.17 -2.10 18.78
C ALA A 118 -4.79 -2.59 17.38
N SER A 119 -5.60 -3.47 16.79
CA SER A 119 -5.50 -3.80 15.37
C SER A 119 -6.08 -2.65 14.55
N ILE A 120 -5.23 -1.95 13.82
CA ILE A 120 -5.58 -0.77 13.02
C ILE A 120 -5.33 -0.96 11.53
N TYR A 121 -4.84 -2.14 11.16
CA TYR A 121 -4.58 -2.52 9.78
C TYR A 121 -5.39 -3.76 9.41
N ASP A 122 -5.87 -3.76 8.16
CA ASP A 122 -6.24 -4.97 7.43
C ASP A 122 -5.21 -5.23 6.34
N TYR A 123 -5.32 -6.36 5.68
CA TYR A 123 -4.30 -6.85 4.75
C TYR A 123 -4.92 -7.22 3.42
N ILE A 124 -4.13 -7.06 2.37
CA ILE A 124 -4.40 -7.60 1.06
C ILE A 124 -3.28 -8.58 0.72
N VAL A 125 -3.66 -9.81 0.41
CA VAL A 125 -2.72 -10.80 -0.11
C VAL A 125 -2.77 -10.75 -1.62
N TRP A 126 -1.64 -10.43 -2.24
CA TRP A 126 -1.52 -10.27 -3.69
C TRP A 126 -0.75 -11.42 -4.31
N PHE A 127 -1.38 -12.08 -5.29
CA PHE A 127 -0.78 -13.10 -6.14
C PHE A 127 -0.93 -12.74 -7.61
N ALA A 128 0.00 -13.22 -8.43
CA ALA A 128 -0.13 -13.24 -9.87
C ALA A 128 -0.68 -14.59 -10.34
N LYS A 129 -1.29 -14.65 -11.53
CA LYS A 129 -1.54 -15.92 -12.23
C LYS A 129 -0.21 -16.56 -12.62
N ASP A 130 0.67 -15.77 -13.20
CA ASP A 130 2.06 -16.11 -13.53
C ASP A 130 2.94 -14.88 -13.27
N LYS A 131 3.86 -15.01 -12.33
CA LYS A 131 4.74 -13.92 -11.89
C LYS A 131 5.65 -13.39 -13.01
N GLU A 132 6.02 -14.24 -13.95
CA GLU A 132 6.88 -13.86 -15.07
C GLU A 132 6.13 -13.02 -16.13
N CYS A 133 4.79 -13.13 -16.17
CA CYS A 133 3.95 -12.45 -17.15
C CYS A 133 3.14 -11.29 -16.57
N VAL A 134 3.16 -11.11 -15.24
CA VAL A 134 2.26 -10.16 -14.54
C VAL A 134 2.44 -8.73 -15.02
N LYS A 135 1.32 -8.04 -15.28
CA LYS A 135 1.33 -6.58 -15.46
C LYS A 135 1.61 -5.92 -14.13
N PHE A 136 2.63 -5.07 -14.08
CA PHE A 136 2.92 -4.26 -12.89
C PHE A 136 3.42 -2.87 -13.26
N ARG A 137 2.80 -1.85 -12.66
CA ARG A 137 3.22 -0.46 -12.71
C ARG A 137 3.48 0.07 -11.32
N LYS A 138 4.62 0.70 -11.15
CA LYS A 138 4.93 1.41 -9.92
C LYS A 138 4.01 2.62 -9.77
N LEU A 139 3.41 2.76 -8.61
CA LEU A 139 2.70 3.97 -8.21
C LEU A 139 3.61 4.83 -7.36
N TYR A 140 3.34 6.13 -7.40
CA TYR A 140 4.13 7.14 -6.68
C TYR A 140 3.20 8.04 -5.88
N ASP A 141 3.70 8.50 -4.74
CA ASP A 141 3.08 9.51 -3.89
C ASP A 141 4.05 10.67 -3.72
N ASP A 142 3.55 11.83 -3.35
CA ASP A 142 4.40 12.97 -3.04
C ASP A 142 5.35 12.64 -1.90
N ARG A 143 6.61 13.00 -2.09
CA ARG A 143 7.62 12.78 -1.07
C ARG A 143 7.41 13.74 0.09
N LYS A 144 7.19 13.20 1.28
CA LYS A 144 7.02 14.00 2.47
C LYS A 144 8.33 14.66 2.90
N SER A 145 8.22 15.89 3.39
CA SER A 145 9.29 16.67 3.99
C SER A 145 8.85 17.16 5.38
N GLY A 146 9.78 17.66 6.18
CA GLY A 146 9.51 18.17 7.52
C GLY A 146 9.81 17.18 8.64
N GLU A 147 9.19 17.42 9.81
CA GLU A 147 9.40 16.63 11.01
C GLU A 147 9.12 15.13 10.79
N GLY A 148 9.95 14.28 11.38
CA GLY A 148 9.86 12.82 11.20
C GLY A 148 10.39 12.30 9.86
N THR A 149 10.82 13.18 8.94
CA THR A 149 11.41 12.80 7.66
C THR A 149 12.91 13.12 7.61
N GLN A 150 13.60 12.56 6.59
CA GLN A 150 14.99 12.92 6.34
C GLN A 150 15.15 14.27 5.63
N PHE A 151 14.09 14.82 4.99
CA PHE A 151 14.06 16.10 4.31
C PHE A 151 13.70 17.20 5.30
N ASN A 152 14.62 17.52 6.20
CA ASN A 152 14.43 18.41 7.34
C ASN A 152 15.37 19.60 7.36
N LYS A 153 16.07 19.87 6.26
CA LYS A 153 16.99 21.00 6.09
C LYS A 153 16.60 21.84 4.88
N VAL A 154 16.85 23.15 5.01
CA VAL A 154 16.65 24.13 3.94
C VAL A 154 17.97 24.78 3.62
N ARG A 155 18.26 24.93 2.34
CA ARG A 155 19.31 25.80 1.82
C ARG A 155 18.69 27.08 1.32
N LEU A 156 19.11 28.17 1.88
CA LEU A 156 18.70 29.52 1.50
C LEU A 156 19.44 29.98 0.22
N PRO A 157 18.94 31.02 -0.49
CA PRO A 157 19.64 31.63 -1.62
C PRO A 157 21.03 32.16 -1.23
N SER A 158 21.22 32.57 0.03
CA SER A 158 22.51 32.96 0.61
C SER A 158 23.49 31.79 0.81
N LEU A 159 23.13 30.58 0.41
CA LEU A 159 23.86 29.32 0.61
C LEU A 159 23.91 28.83 2.07
N ARG A 160 23.33 29.57 3.00
CA ARG A 160 23.21 29.16 4.41
C ARG A 160 22.21 28.02 4.52
N GLU A 161 22.56 27.04 5.36
CA GLU A 161 21.70 25.90 5.69
C GLU A 161 21.04 26.12 7.05
N VAL A 162 19.73 25.88 7.13
CA VAL A 162 18.93 26.05 8.32
C VAL A 162 17.97 24.87 8.46
N PRO A 163 17.45 24.58 9.67
CA PRO A 163 16.42 23.56 9.84
C PRO A 163 15.13 23.92 9.10
N PHE A 164 14.43 22.93 8.55
CA PHE A 164 13.17 23.18 7.86
C PHE A 164 12.06 23.63 8.82
N LYS A 165 12.09 23.18 10.06
CA LYS A 165 11.18 23.62 11.14
C LYS A 165 11.16 25.15 11.36
N ASP A 166 12.24 25.86 10.99
CA ASP A 166 12.28 27.32 11.06
C ASP A 166 11.28 28.00 10.08
N PHE A 167 10.65 27.19 9.22
CA PHE A 167 9.60 27.57 8.27
C PHE A 167 8.30 26.77 8.49
N ASP A 168 8.05 26.34 9.72
CA ASP A 168 6.88 25.54 10.13
C ASP A 168 6.73 24.25 9.31
N ASP A 169 7.83 23.68 8.82
CA ASP A 169 7.87 22.52 7.93
C ASP A 169 6.99 22.67 6.68
N SER A 170 6.71 23.92 6.24
CA SER A 170 5.88 24.23 5.09
C SER A 170 6.71 24.74 3.91
N LEU A 171 6.47 24.14 2.74
CA LEU A 171 7.09 24.57 1.47
C LEU A 171 6.64 25.96 1.05
N GLU A 172 5.42 26.38 1.44
CA GLU A 172 4.84 27.68 1.11
C GLU A 172 5.53 28.83 1.82
N ASN A 173 6.10 28.55 3.01
CA ASN A 173 6.81 29.55 3.82
C ASN A 173 8.27 29.75 3.40
N LEU A 174 8.74 29.01 2.39
CA LEU A 174 10.12 29.11 1.94
C LEU A 174 10.39 30.37 1.13
N PRO A 175 11.53 31.05 1.36
CA PRO A 175 11.98 32.14 0.50
C PRO A 175 12.17 31.65 -0.96
N VAL A 176 11.91 32.54 -1.90
CA VAL A 176 12.15 32.26 -3.32
C VAL A 176 13.61 31.86 -3.56
N GLY A 177 13.80 30.73 -4.22
CA GLY A 177 15.13 30.16 -4.49
C GLY A 177 15.71 29.33 -3.33
N ALA A 178 14.98 29.14 -2.22
CA ALA A 178 15.35 28.16 -1.19
C ALA A 178 14.99 26.75 -1.66
N SER A 179 15.72 25.74 -1.14
CA SER A 179 15.47 24.33 -1.44
C SER A 179 15.53 23.44 -0.19
N VAL A 180 14.55 22.54 -0.06
CA VAL A 180 14.55 21.51 0.99
C VAL A 180 15.44 20.36 0.56
N PHE A 181 16.25 19.85 1.49
CA PHE A 181 17.17 18.77 1.21
C PHE A 181 17.38 17.83 2.41
N ARG A 182 17.98 16.69 2.10
CA ARG A 182 18.57 15.77 3.09
C ARG A 182 20.04 15.53 2.78
N ALA A 183 20.84 15.32 3.80
CA ALA A 183 22.21 14.85 3.66
C ALA A 183 22.21 13.32 3.57
N THR A 184 22.84 12.76 2.54
CA THR A 184 22.98 11.32 2.36
C THR A 184 24.46 10.93 2.28
N ASP A 185 24.78 9.71 2.71
CA ASP A 185 26.17 9.21 2.64
C ASP A 185 26.63 9.09 1.20
N LEU A 186 27.83 9.61 0.94
CA LEU A 186 28.56 9.42 -0.33
C LEU A 186 29.29 8.08 -0.41
N VAL A 187 29.45 7.41 0.73
CA VAL A 187 30.17 6.14 0.82
C VAL A 187 29.22 4.97 0.61
N SER A 188 29.60 4.03 -0.24
CA SER A 188 28.93 2.74 -0.45
C SER A 188 29.43 1.71 0.55
N SER A 189 28.59 0.75 0.94
CA SER A 189 29.00 -0.41 1.75
C SER A 189 29.79 -1.44 0.96
N GLY A 190 29.70 -1.44 -0.39
CA GLY A 190 30.42 -2.34 -1.28
C GLY A 190 31.64 -1.67 -1.92
N LEU A 191 32.61 -2.50 -2.33
CA LEU A 191 33.79 -2.08 -3.08
C LEU A 191 33.50 -2.07 -4.58
N THR A 192 33.76 -0.91 -5.22
CA THR A 192 33.75 -0.74 -6.67
C THR A 192 35.05 -0.02 -7.02
N GLU A 193 35.98 -0.68 -7.66
CA GLU A 193 37.37 -0.19 -7.89
C GLU A 193 37.39 1.19 -8.57
N SER A 194 36.60 1.42 -9.60
CA SER A 194 36.48 2.71 -10.30
C SER A 194 35.94 3.86 -9.44
N CYS A 195 35.43 3.56 -8.24
CA CYS A 195 34.91 4.51 -7.27
C CYS A 195 35.81 4.66 -6.02
N VAL A 196 37.06 4.14 -6.08
CA VAL A 196 38.07 4.31 -5.03
C VAL A 196 39.10 5.32 -5.49
N PHE A 197 38.97 6.56 -5.07
CA PHE A 197 39.88 7.66 -5.40
C PHE A 197 39.84 8.73 -4.31
N GLU A 198 40.85 9.60 -4.32
CA GLU A 198 40.93 10.78 -3.46
C GLU A 198 40.35 11.99 -4.20
N PHE A 199 39.64 12.86 -3.44
CA PHE A 199 39.25 14.16 -3.97
C PHE A 199 39.37 15.24 -2.90
N ALA A 200 39.60 16.48 -3.35
CA ALA A 200 39.68 17.63 -2.47
C ALA A 200 38.36 18.41 -2.48
N LEU A 201 37.94 18.87 -1.31
CA LEU A 201 36.81 19.79 -1.12
C LEU A 201 37.26 20.90 -0.15
N ASP A 202 37.30 22.13 -0.62
CA ASP A 202 37.70 23.32 0.16
C ASP A 202 39.03 23.09 0.96
N GLY A 203 40.02 22.52 0.30
CA GLY A 203 41.35 22.28 0.87
C GLY A 203 41.48 21.00 1.73
N LYS A 204 40.38 20.29 2.00
CA LYS A 204 40.40 19.01 2.71
C LYS A 204 40.33 17.83 1.74
N VAL A 205 41.25 16.90 1.88
CA VAL A 205 41.29 15.68 1.05
C VAL A 205 40.47 14.57 1.72
N TYR A 206 39.63 13.91 0.95
CA TYR A 206 38.81 12.78 1.37
C TYR A 206 39.13 11.53 0.57
N LYS A 207 39.13 10.39 1.27
CA LYS A 207 39.32 9.04 0.70
C LYS A 207 38.33 8.06 1.35
N PRO A 208 37.75 7.10 0.62
CA PRO A 208 36.92 6.08 1.23
C PRO A 208 37.75 5.18 2.14
N LYS A 209 37.16 4.66 3.20
CA LYS A 209 37.78 3.69 4.10
C LYS A 209 38.08 2.39 3.34
N SER A 210 39.04 1.61 3.83
CA SER A 210 39.36 0.29 3.28
C SER A 210 38.12 -0.59 3.15
N GLY A 211 37.97 -1.28 2.03
CA GLY A 211 36.82 -2.12 1.70
C GLY A 211 35.55 -1.36 1.28
N LYS A 212 35.61 -0.01 1.14
CA LYS A 212 34.48 0.84 0.72
C LYS A 212 34.86 1.65 -0.51
N SER A 213 33.84 2.17 -1.19
CA SER A 213 34.01 3.05 -2.36
C SER A 213 33.06 4.24 -2.27
N TRP A 214 33.28 5.26 -3.09
CA TRP A 214 32.26 6.29 -3.29
C TRP A 214 31.06 5.74 -4.06
N LYS A 215 29.90 6.34 -3.91
CA LYS A 215 28.68 6.01 -4.68
C LYS A 215 28.72 6.51 -6.13
N THR A 216 29.82 7.16 -6.54
CA THR A 216 30.03 7.68 -7.89
C THR A 216 31.50 7.62 -8.25
N ASN A 217 31.81 7.64 -9.54
CA ASN A 217 33.16 7.74 -10.05
C ASN A 217 33.74 9.18 -9.96
N SER A 218 35.02 9.36 -10.31
CA SER A 218 35.72 10.66 -10.21
C SER A 218 35.02 11.77 -11.01
N SER A 219 34.54 11.47 -12.22
CA SER A 219 33.83 12.46 -13.04
C SER A 219 32.48 12.86 -12.46
N GLY A 220 31.74 11.91 -11.88
CA GLY A 220 30.50 12.15 -11.15
C GLY A 220 30.73 13.00 -9.88
N MET A 221 31.81 12.71 -9.14
CA MET A 221 32.19 13.50 -7.97
C MET A 221 32.54 14.95 -8.37
N ALA A 222 33.31 15.14 -9.42
CA ALA A 222 33.64 16.48 -9.91
C ALA A 222 32.38 17.28 -10.32
N ARG A 223 31.39 16.63 -10.94
CA ARG A 223 30.10 17.25 -11.24
C ARG A 223 29.33 17.60 -9.97
N ALA A 224 29.28 16.71 -8.99
CA ALA A 224 28.61 16.95 -7.72
C ALA A 224 29.23 18.13 -6.94
N ILE A 225 30.56 18.25 -6.94
CA ILE A 225 31.28 19.38 -6.34
C ILE A 225 30.93 20.68 -7.06
N ARG A 226 31.02 20.71 -8.40
CA ARG A 226 30.65 21.92 -9.19
C ARG A 226 29.21 22.34 -8.96
N ALA A 227 28.30 21.40 -8.84
CA ALA A 227 26.91 21.65 -8.52
C ALA A 227 26.67 22.01 -7.04
N ARG A 228 27.75 22.10 -6.24
CA ARG A 228 27.68 22.36 -4.78
C ARG A 228 26.79 21.37 -4.05
N ARG A 229 26.78 20.10 -4.48
CA ARG A 229 25.99 19.02 -3.90
C ARG A 229 26.77 18.23 -2.85
N VAL A 230 28.07 18.43 -2.72
CA VAL A 230 28.90 17.77 -1.71
C VAL A 230 29.01 18.68 -0.50
N LEU A 231 28.64 18.15 0.66
CA LEU A 231 28.65 18.88 1.94
C LEU A 231 29.79 18.39 2.80
N HIS A 232 30.40 19.30 3.56
CA HIS A 232 31.38 18.94 4.59
C HIS A 232 30.68 18.15 5.71
N GLY A 233 31.25 17.00 6.06
CA GLY A 233 30.87 16.26 7.26
C GLY A 233 31.99 16.26 8.28
N LYS A 234 31.69 15.94 9.55
CA LYS A 234 32.72 15.86 10.63
C LYS A 234 33.85 14.89 10.24
N ALA A 235 33.53 13.70 9.78
CA ALA A 235 34.50 12.68 9.40
C ALA A 235 34.53 12.43 7.89
N MET A 236 33.38 12.33 7.25
CA MET A 236 33.21 12.02 5.84
C MET A 236 32.24 13.01 5.20
N PRO A 237 32.39 13.33 3.90
CA PRO A 237 31.48 14.20 3.19
C PRO A 237 30.15 13.50 2.95
N SER A 238 29.09 14.29 2.77
CA SER A 238 27.76 13.83 2.43
C SER A 238 27.27 14.47 1.13
N TYR A 239 26.28 13.85 0.51
CA TYR A 239 25.63 14.39 -0.69
C TYR A 239 24.34 15.12 -0.29
N ARG A 240 24.16 16.33 -0.80
CA ARG A 240 22.92 17.08 -0.67
C ARG A 240 21.93 16.60 -1.72
N PHE A 241 20.96 15.82 -1.27
CA PHE A 241 19.85 15.36 -2.09
C PHE A 241 18.66 16.31 -1.88
N GLU A 242 18.33 17.11 -2.88
CA GLU A 242 17.22 18.05 -2.79
C GLU A 242 15.88 17.35 -3.03
N LEU A 243 14.82 17.84 -2.38
CA LEU A 243 13.46 17.30 -2.56
C LEU A 243 13.02 17.37 -4.03
N SER A 244 13.41 18.45 -4.72
CA SER A 244 13.12 18.66 -6.15
C SER A 244 13.84 17.70 -7.10
N ASP A 245 14.91 17.04 -6.68
CA ASP A 245 15.63 16.05 -7.53
C ASP A 245 14.74 14.84 -7.84
N PHE A 246 13.92 14.43 -6.88
CA PHE A 246 12.94 13.37 -7.03
C PHE A 246 11.79 13.59 -6.03
N PRO A 247 10.81 14.44 -6.37
CA PRO A 247 9.80 14.92 -5.43
C PRO A 247 8.76 13.87 -5.05
N VAL A 248 8.83 12.69 -5.66
CA VAL A 248 7.91 11.58 -5.40
C VAL A 248 8.63 10.40 -4.75
N GLN A 249 7.86 9.51 -4.16
CA GLN A 249 8.33 8.24 -3.58
C GLN A 249 7.46 7.10 -4.08
N GLU A 250 8.06 5.95 -4.31
CA GLU A 250 7.34 4.74 -4.67
C GLU A 250 6.46 4.27 -3.51
N TYR A 251 5.25 3.81 -3.80
CA TYR A 251 4.45 3.10 -2.80
C TYR A 251 5.16 1.81 -2.39
N ALA A 252 5.25 1.61 -1.09
CA ALA A 252 5.64 0.34 -0.49
C ALA A 252 4.38 -0.48 -0.14
N ASN A 253 4.55 -1.60 0.51
CA ASN A 253 3.47 -2.49 0.93
C ASN A 253 2.81 -2.10 2.26
N VAL A 254 3.00 -0.87 2.73
CA VAL A 254 2.31 -0.30 3.89
C VAL A 254 1.62 1.00 3.47
N TRP A 255 0.28 1.00 3.54
CA TRP A 255 -0.54 2.12 3.11
C TRP A 255 -1.24 2.77 4.30
N THR A 256 -0.80 3.97 4.66
CA THR A 256 -1.33 4.72 5.82
C THR A 256 -2.42 5.72 5.46
N SER A 257 -2.48 6.16 4.19
CA SER A 257 -3.43 7.18 3.69
C SER A 257 -4.66 6.55 3.04
N THR A 258 -5.20 5.49 3.64
CA THR A 258 -6.31 4.70 3.10
C THR A 258 -7.59 4.78 3.92
N GLN A 259 -7.62 5.60 4.97
CA GLN A 259 -8.84 5.79 5.76
C GLN A 259 -9.93 6.37 4.86
N GLY A 260 -11.09 5.70 4.85
CA GLY A 260 -12.25 6.09 4.06
C GLY A 260 -12.85 7.42 4.51
N ALA A 261 -13.64 8.02 3.62
CA ALA A 261 -14.49 9.16 3.95
C ALA A 261 -15.48 8.80 5.09
N THR A 262 -15.87 9.81 5.83
CA THR A 262 -16.78 9.71 6.99
C THR A 262 -18.21 9.31 6.62
N ASP A 263 -18.59 9.39 5.35
CA ASP A 263 -19.92 8.98 4.84
C ASP A 263 -19.80 7.60 4.20
N LYS A 264 -20.17 6.56 4.98
CA LYS A 264 -20.25 5.19 4.48
C LYS A 264 -21.72 4.87 4.15
N GLY A 265 -21.96 4.51 2.89
CA GLY A 265 -23.26 4.05 2.42
C GLY A 265 -23.55 2.59 2.79
N TYR A 266 -22.52 1.78 3.04
CA TYR A 266 -22.60 0.36 3.38
C TYR A 266 -21.79 0.02 4.65
N VAL A 267 -22.20 -1.00 5.40
CA VAL A 267 -21.65 -1.34 6.74
C VAL A 267 -20.15 -1.63 6.73
N VAL A 268 -19.69 -2.30 5.69
CA VAL A 268 -18.27 -2.64 5.47
C VAL A 268 -17.87 -2.13 4.10
N GLU A 269 -17.48 -0.88 4.03
CA GLU A 269 -17.03 -0.27 2.79
C GLU A 269 -15.51 -0.15 2.79
N THR A 270 -14.89 -0.83 1.84
CA THR A 270 -13.46 -0.69 1.58
C THR A 270 -13.20 0.66 0.94
N SER A 271 -12.17 1.35 1.42
CA SER A 271 -11.77 2.63 0.82
C SER A 271 -11.47 2.47 -0.68
N ASP A 272 -12.09 3.32 -1.49
CA ASP A 272 -11.86 3.40 -2.94
C ASP A 272 -10.36 3.51 -3.30
N ARG A 273 -9.58 4.23 -2.47
CA ARG A 273 -8.12 4.36 -2.64
C ARG A 273 -7.36 3.04 -2.58
N VAL A 274 -7.86 2.06 -1.81
CA VAL A 274 -7.22 0.74 -1.70
C VAL A 274 -7.40 -0.02 -3.01
N ILE A 275 -8.64 -0.10 -3.49
CA ILE A 275 -8.97 -0.77 -4.74
C ILE A 275 -8.33 -0.05 -5.93
N GLU A 276 -8.37 1.29 -5.96
CA GLU A 276 -7.75 2.13 -6.97
C GLU A 276 -6.26 1.79 -7.15
N ARG A 277 -5.50 1.69 -6.06
CA ARG A 277 -4.07 1.31 -6.12
C ARG A 277 -3.88 -0.10 -6.67
N CYS A 278 -4.69 -1.06 -6.24
CA CYS A 278 -4.62 -2.44 -6.77
C CYS A 278 -4.86 -2.46 -8.28
N LEU A 279 -5.90 -1.78 -8.76
CA LEU A 279 -6.25 -1.73 -10.18
C LEU A 279 -5.19 -1.00 -11.00
N LEU A 280 -4.74 0.17 -10.56
CA LEU A 280 -3.75 0.98 -11.29
C LEU A 280 -2.39 0.29 -11.39
N MET A 281 -2.01 -0.49 -10.36
CA MET A 281 -0.76 -1.28 -10.42
C MET A 281 -0.80 -2.41 -11.46
N THR A 282 -1.96 -3.01 -11.72
CA THR A 282 -2.02 -4.31 -12.38
C THR A 282 -2.94 -4.39 -13.60
N THR A 283 -3.59 -3.29 -13.97
CA THR A 283 -4.51 -3.24 -15.12
C THR A 283 -4.28 -2.03 -16.01
N ASP A 284 -4.73 -2.13 -17.26
CA ASP A 284 -4.82 -1.05 -18.24
C ASP A 284 -6.27 -0.59 -18.44
N PRO A 285 -6.52 0.63 -18.95
CA PRO A 285 -7.83 1.00 -19.47
C PRO A 285 -8.34 -0.05 -20.47
N GLY A 286 -9.61 -0.47 -20.31
CA GLY A 286 -10.23 -1.52 -21.11
C GLY A 286 -10.01 -2.95 -20.62
N ASP A 287 -9.09 -3.21 -19.69
CA ASP A 287 -8.95 -4.52 -19.04
C ASP A 287 -10.21 -4.85 -18.22
N LEU A 288 -10.45 -6.14 -17.99
CA LEU A 288 -11.59 -6.63 -17.24
C LEU A 288 -11.22 -6.86 -15.77
N VAL A 289 -12.02 -6.31 -14.86
CA VAL A 289 -11.95 -6.50 -13.41
C VAL A 289 -13.12 -7.35 -12.96
N LEU A 290 -12.86 -8.37 -12.15
CA LEU A 290 -13.88 -9.22 -11.53
C LEU A 290 -13.86 -9.03 -10.02
N ASP A 291 -15.04 -8.81 -9.44
CA ASP A 291 -15.26 -8.85 -7.99
C ASP A 291 -16.45 -9.77 -7.68
N PRO A 292 -16.19 -11.00 -7.20
CA PRO A 292 -17.23 -11.96 -6.90
C PRO A 292 -17.89 -11.78 -5.52
N THR A 293 -17.52 -10.73 -4.78
CA THR A 293 -17.99 -10.41 -3.42
C THR A 293 -18.21 -8.91 -3.27
N CYS A 294 -18.90 -8.30 -4.24
CA CYS A 294 -18.81 -6.86 -4.47
C CYS A 294 -19.41 -5.97 -3.38
N GLY A 295 -20.26 -6.48 -2.49
CA GLY A 295 -20.89 -5.69 -1.44
C GLY A 295 -21.48 -4.39 -1.98
N GLY A 296 -21.04 -3.25 -1.47
CA GLY A 296 -21.48 -1.92 -1.91
C GLY A 296 -21.04 -1.50 -3.31
N GLY A 297 -20.30 -2.34 -4.07
CA GLY A 297 -19.92 -2.07 -5.46
C GLY A 297 -18.70 -1.15 -5.64
N THR A 298 -17.91 -0.93 -4.61
CA THR A 298 -16.73 -0.04 -4.66
C THR A 298 -15.76 -0.44 -5.78
N THR A 299 -15.57 -1.74 -6.01
CA THR A 299 -14.70 -2.22 -7.11
C THR A 299 -15.24 -1.81 -8.49
N ALA A 300 -16.56 -1.93 -8.72
CA ALA A 300 -17.18 -1.50 -9.96
C ALA A 300 -17.04 0.01 -10.18
N TYR A 301 -17.32 0.79 -9.12
CA TYR A 301 -17.16 2.25 -9.15
C TYR A 301 -15.74 2.67 -9.52
N VAL A 302 -14.74 2.08 -8.87
CA VAL A 302 -13.33 2.40 -9.14
C VAL A 302 -12.91 1.94 -10.54
N ALA A 303 -13.34 0.75 -10.97
CA ALA A 303 -13.04 0.24 -12.31
C ALA A 303 -13.61 1.16 -13.40
N GLU A 304 -14.89 1.56 -13.28
CA GLU A 304 -15.54 2.50 -14.19
C GLU A 304 -14.83 3.85 -14.22
N LYS A 305 -14.55 4.44 -13.05
CA LYS A 305 -13.82 5.71 -12.89
C LYS A 305 -12.51 5.73 -13.66
N TRP A 306 -11.82 4.59 -13.72
CA TRP A 306 -10.52 4.45 -14.37
C TRP A 306 -10.58 3.80 -15.76
N GLY A 307 -11.76 3.64 -16.34
CA GLY A 307 -11.97 3.13 -17.70
C GLY A 307 -11.67 1.63 -17.85
N ARG A 308 -11.85 0.84 -16.78
CA ARG A 308 -11.80 -0.62 -16.82
C ARG A 308 -13.20 -1.16 -17.00
N ARG A 309 -13.34 -2.28 -17.74
CA ARG A 309 -14.58 -3.05 -17.74
C ARG A 309 -14.67 -3.84 -16.44
N TRP A 310 -15.87 -4.11 -15.98
CA TRP A 310 -16.06 -4.82 -14.73
C TRP A 310 -17.19 -5.82 -14.78
N ILE A 311 -17.06 -6.86 -13.95
CA ILE A 311 -18.11 -7.82 -13.63
C ILE A 311 -18.10 -7.94 -12.12
N THR A 312 -19.26 -7.75 -11.48
CA THR A 312 -19.43 -7.92 -10.05
C THR A 312 -20.53 -8.90 -9.75
N CYS A 313 -20.36 -9.67 -8.69
CA CYS A 313 -21.35 -10.62 -8.21
C CYS A 313 -21.50 -10.44 -6.69
N ASP A 314 -22.70 -10.64 -6.18
CA ASP A 314 -22.94 -10.77 -4.75
C ASP A 314 -24.12 -11.71 -4.53
N THR A 315 -24.20 -12.33 -3.35
CA THR A 315 -25.32 -13.15 -2.93
C THR A 315 -26.42 -12.32 -2.25
N SER A 316 -26.09 -11.10 -1.83
CA SER A 316 -27.02 -10.18 -1.17
C SER A 316 -27.79 -9.34 -2.17
N ARG A 317 -29.11 -9.36 -2.11
CA ARG A 317 -29.96 -8.45 -2.92
C ARG A 317 -29.73 -6.99 -2.55
N VAL A 318 -29.40 -6.71 -1.28
CA VAL A 318 -29.06 -5.35 -0.81
C VAL A 318 -27.80 -4.81 -1.48
N ALA A 319 -26.87 -5.68 -1.85
CA ALA A 319 -25.65 -5.30 -2.53
C ALA A 319 -25.86 -4.98 -4.03
N ILE A 320 -26.95 -5.51 -4.64
CA ILE A 320 -27.17 -5.42 -6.09
C ILE A 320 -28.21 -4.33 -6.44
N THR A 321 -28.94 -3.81 -5.46
CA THR A 321 -29.93 -2.71 -5.62
C THR A 321 -29.32 -1.35 -5.34
#